data_bb56640e39934779777859bd42478139
#
_entry.id   bb56640e39934779777859bd42478139
#
_cell.length_a   1.000
_cell.length_b   1.000
_cell.length_c   1.000
_cell.angle_alpha   90.00
_cell.angle_beta   90.00
_cell.angle_gamma   90.00
#
_symmetry.space_group_name_H-M   'P 1'
#
loop_
_entity.id
_entity.type
_entity.pdbx_description
1 polymer ?
#
loop_
_entity_poly.entity_id
_entity_poly.type
_entity_poly.pdbx_seq_one_letter_code
_entity_poly.pdbx_strand_id
1 'polypeptide(L)'
;MKKDGNVALVGVASLPREMEDDFPEFAEATLKFLKEKYGDRLKSVVVHDDEEHPHLHFTVIPRKGERFDDIHEGLKAKNEAKKNKQKGKAQNLAYIGAMRELQDNFYNKVGIKTGLTRLGPGGRRRLARAEWQAEKQKSRAFANAKAVAYSGYRTGLKKAKAEATEIVAQAQEKAKGLGVKMSGWFAGLAGGWHQPSASAV
;
A
#
# COMPACT_ATOMS: atom_id res chain seq x y z
N MET A 1 30.30 12.53 10.91
CA MET A 1 29.36 11.44 11.26
C MET A 1 29.85 10.79 12.54
N LYS A 2 28.95 10.52 13.50
CA LYS A 2 29.30 9.67 14.64
C LYS A 2 29.60 8.27 14.12
N LYS A 3 30.66 7.63 14.63
CA LYS A 3 31.17 6.33 14.18
C LYS A 3 30.13 5.19 14.28
N ASP A 4 29.07 5.37 15.09
CA ASP A 4 28.02 4.38 15.37
C ASP A 4 26.58 4.92 15.06
N GLY A 5 26.44 5.80 14.05
CA GLY A 5 25.14 6.35 13.67
C GLY A 5 24.40 5.44 12.69
N ASN A 6 23.06 5.31 12.85
CA ASN A 6 22.22 4.65 11.86
C ASN A 6 22.37 5.35 10.50
N VAL A 7 22.60 4.57 9.45
CA VAL A 7 22.88 5.07 8.09
C VAL A 7 21.75 4.81 7.10
N ALA A 8 20.87 3.87 7.41
CA ALA A 8 19.76 3.50 6.54
C ALA A 8 18.53 3.09 7.36
N LEU A 9 17.35 3.40 6.83
CA LEU A 9 16.07 2.90 7.29
C LEU A 9 15.65 1.75 6.38
N VAL A 10 15.48 0.57 6.96
CA VAL A 10 14.94 -0.59 6.27
C VAL A 10 13.57 -0.89 6.83
N GLY A 11 12.62 -1.22 5.97
CA GLY A 11 11.26 -1.58 6.37
C GLY A 11 10.70 -2.68 5.49
N VAL A 12 9.64 -3.31 6.02
CA VAL A 12 8.88 -4.36 5.36
C VAL A 12 7.43 -3.94 5.29
N ALA A 13 6.80 -4.17 4.16
CA ALA A 13 5.36 -4.05 3.98
C ALA A 13 4.83 -5.37 3.44
N SER A 14 3.90 -6.00 4.16
CA SER A 14 3.37 -7.32 3.83
C SER A 14 1.85 -7.33 3.89
N LEU A 15 1.25 -8.24 3.12
CA LEU A 15 -0.16 -8.62 3.19
C LEU A 15 -0.33 -9.95 3.95
N PRO A 16 -1.49 -10.17 4.59
CA PRO A 16 -1.88 -11.51 5.01
C PRO A 16 -1.95 -12.46 3.81
N ARG A 17 -1.61 -13.74 4.03
CA ARG A 17 -1.61 -14.77 2.97
C ARG A 17 -2.96 -14.88 2.24
N GLU A 18 -4.06 -14.71 2.98
CA GLU A 18 -5.41 -14.78 2.43
C GLU A 18 -5.71 -13.66 1.41
N MET A 19 -4.82 -12.67 1.30
CA MET A 19 -4.93 -11.52 0.39
C MET A 19 -3.83 -11.52 -0.67
N GLU A 20 -3.17 -12.64 -0.92
CA GLU A 20 -2.05 -12.76 -1.87
C GLU A 20 -2.44 -12.29 -3.28
N ASP A 21 -3.65 -12.58 -3.73
CA ASP A 21 -4.18 -12.10 -5.02
C ASP A 21 -4.20 -10.57 -5.15
N ASP A 22 -4.27 -9.84 -4.04
CA ASP A 22 -4.29 -8.38 -4.02
C ASP A 22 -2.87 -7.77 -3.91
N PHE A 23 -1.84 -8.63 -3.86
CA PHE A 23 -0.46 -8.17 -3.69
C PHE A 23 0.03 -7.21 -4.79
N PRO A 24 -0.28 -7.41 -6.08
CA PRO A 24 0.14 -6.45 -7.12
C PRO A 24 -0.39 -5.04 -6.86
N GLU A 25 -1.65 -4.89 -6.48
CA GLU A 25 -2.26 -3.59 -6.15
C GLU A 25 -1.65 -2.99 -4.88
N PHE A 26 -1.44 -3.82 -3.87
CA PHE A 26 -0.76 -3.43 -2.63
C PHE A 26 0.66 -2.94 -2.89
N ALA A 27 1.42 -3.66 -3.72
CA ALA A 27 2.79 -3.33 -4.08
C ALA A 27 2.87 -1.98 -4.80
N GLU A 28 1.98 -1.74 -5.77
CA GLU A 28 1.90 -0.46 -6.49
C GLU A 28 1.56 0.70 -5.55
N ALA A 29 0.51 0.54 -4.73
CA ALA A 29 0.10 1.56 -3.77
C ALA A 29 1.20 1.84 -2.74
N THR A 30 1.89 0.79 -2.26
CA THR A 30 3.02 0.92 -1.33
C THR A 30 4.18 1.65 -1.98
N LEU A 31 4.55 1.29 -3.21
CA LEU A 31 5.63 1.96 -3.94
C LEU A 31 5.32 3.45 -4.15
N LYS A 32 4.09 3.78 -4.51
CA LYS A 32 3.63 5.16 -4.65
C LYS A 32 3.76 5.92 -3.32
N PHE A 33 3.27 5.34 -2.23
CA PHE A 33 3.39 5.92 -0.89
C PHE A 33 4.86 6.19 -0.51
N LEU A 34 5.74 5.22 -0.72
CA LEU A 34 7.17 5.34 -0.41
C LEU A 34 7.86 6.41 -1.25
N LYS A 35 7.57 6.49 -2.56
CA LYS A 35 8.09 7.53 -3.45
C LYS A 35 7.62 8.92 -3.05
N GLU A 36 6.33 9.10 -2.74
CA GLU A 36 5.80 10.37 -2.27
C GLU A 36 6.44 10.82 -0.96
N LYS A 37 6.67 9.87 -0.05
CA LYS A 37 7.20 10.16 1.28
C LYS A 37 8.71 10.43 1.28
N TYR A 38 9.49 9.62 0.61
CA TYR A 38 10.95 9.62 0.72
C TYR A 38 11.65 10.21 -0.51
N GLY A 39 10.98 10.26 -1.66
CA GLY A 39 11.55 10.77 -2.89
C GLY A 39 12.84 10.05 -3.29
N ASP A 40 13.88 10.81 -3.57
CA ASP A 40 15.21 10.31 -3.95
C ASP A 40 16.00 9.62 -2.81
N ARG A 41 15.53 9.72 -1.55
CA ARG A 41 16.07 8.97 -0.42
C ARG A 41 15.68 7.49 -0.46
N LEU A 42 14.59 7.13 -1.16
CA LEU A 42 14.22 5.74 -1.42
C LEU A 42 15.20 5.14 -2.43
N LYS A 43 16.01 4.16 -1.98
CA LYS A 43 17.09 3.57 -2.80
C LYS A 43 16.71 2.25 -3.43
N SER A 44 15.94 1.44 -2.72
CA SER A 44 15.49 0.16 -3.24
C SER A 44 14.11 -0.20 -2.71
N VAL A 45 13.35 -0.89 -3.53
CA VAL A 45 12.16 -1.64 -3.16
C VAL A 45 12.28 -2.98 -3.85
N VAL A 46 12.30 -4.05 -3.08
CA VAL A 46 12.46 -5.42 -3.57
C VAL A 46 11.23 -6.21 -3.17
N VAL A 47 10.66 -6.94 -4.10
CA VAL A 47 9.58 -7.89 -3.86
C VAL A 47 10.20 -9.24 -3.54
N HIS A 48 9.71 -9.86 -2.48
CA HIS A 48 9.99 -11.25 -2.13
C HIS A 48 8.68 -12.03 -2.32
N ASP A 49 8.68 -12.94 -3.26
CA ASP A 49 7.57 -13.82 -3.64
C ASP A 49 7.90 -15.31 -3.49
N ASP A 50 9.11 -15.61 -3.06
CA ASP A 50 9.66 -16.94 -2.81
C ASP A 50 9.48 -17.43 -1.36
N GLU A 51 8.94 -16.57 -0.49
CA GLU A 51 8.68 -16.90 0.92
C GLU A 51 7.19 -17.29 1.15
N GLU A 52 6.83 -17.56 2.41
CA GLU A 52 5.49 -18.04 2.78
C GLU A 52 4.34 -17.11 2.32
N HIS A 53 4.62 -15.81 2.20
CA HIS A 53 3.70 -14.81 1.67
C HIS A 53 4.46 -13.65 1.02
N PRO A 54 3.94 -13.06 -0.07
CA PRO A 54 4.63 -11.99 -0.77
C PRO A 54 4.69 -10.73 0.09
N HIS A 55 5.85 -10.07 0.06
CA HIS A 55 6.10 -8.84 0.79
C HIS A 55 7.14 -7.97 0.09
N LEU A 56 7.22 -6.71 0.53
CA LEU A 56 8.13 -5.71 0.00
C LEU A 56 9.16 -5.34 1.06
N HIS A 57 10.43 -5.42 0.71
CA HIS A 57 11.49 -4.77 1.46
C HIS A 57 11.82 -3.43 0.84
N PHE A 58 12.02 -2.40 1.64
CA PHE A 58 12.46 -1.11 1.14
C PHE A 58 13.61 -0.55 1.97
N THR A 59 14.47 0.22 1.30
CA THR A 59 15.63 0.88 1.91
C THR A 59 15.61 2.35 1.61
N VAL A 60 15.74 3.16 2.65
CA VAL A 60 15.81 4.63 2.58
C VAL A 60 17.14 5.08 3.18
N ILE A 61 17.85 5.94 2.47
CA ILE A 61 19.15 6.48 2.90
C ILE A 61 19.05 8.01 2.94
N PRO A 62 19.50 8.65 4.03
CA PRO A 62 19.57 10.10 4.09
C PRO A 62 20.48 10.66 3.00
N ARG A 63 20.20 11.86 2.51
CA ARG A 63 21.10 12.56 1.60
C ARG A 63 22.40 12.96 2.32
N LYS A 64 23.41 13.28 1.53
CA LYS A 64 24.66 13.84 2.07
C LYS A 64 24.36 15.11 2.89
N GLY A 65 24.75 15.12 4.15
CA GLY A 65 24.49 16.21 5.09
C GLY A 65 23.19 16.09 5.90
N GLU A 66 22.28 15.19 5.54
CA GLU A 66 21.10 14.87 6.36
C GLU A 66 21.46 13.89 7.48
N ARG A 67 20.64 13.89 8.51
CA ARG A 67 20.75 12.99 9.63
C ARG A 67 19.72 11.88 9.48
N PHE A 68 19.94 10.77 10.19
CA PHE A 68 18.98 9.65 10.20
C PHE A 68 17.58 10.06 10.74
N ASP A 69 17.53 11.00 11.68
CA ASP A 69 16.26 11.55 12.19
C ASP A 69 15.47 12.36 11.14
N ASP A 70 16.10 12.79 10.05
CA ASP A 70 15.38 13.45 8.94
C ASP A 70 14.53 12.48 8.10
N ILE A 71 14.84 11.18 8.19
CA ILE A 71 14.10 10.11 7.49
C ILE A 71 13.30 9.21 8.42
N HIS A 72 13.37 9.44 9.75
CA HIS A 72 12.70 8.61 10.75
C HIS A 72 11.84 9.48 11.69
N GLU A 73 10.53 9.51 11.44
CA GLU A 73 9.58 10.40 12.11
C GLU A 73 9.62 10.30 13.63
N GLY A 74 9.67 9.07 14.15
CA GLY A 74 9.70 8.84 15.60
C GLY A 74 10.94 9.45 16.26
N LEU A 75 12.12 9.29 15.64
CA LEU A 75 13.36 9.88 16.16
C LEU A 75 13.36 11.40 16.01
N LYS A 76 12.84 11.92 14.90
CA LYS A 76 12.68 13.36 14.69
C LYS A 76 11.84 13.96 15.81
N ALA A 77 10.63 13.44 16.04
CA ALA A 77 9.73 13.92 17.10
C ALA A 77 10.34 13.81 18.50
N LYS A 78 11.02 12.70 18.80
CA LYS A 78 11.74 12.51 20.05
C LYS A 78 12.84 13.55 20.25
N ASN A 79 13.64 13.82 19.21
CA ASN A 79 14.73 14.77 19.27
C ASN A 79 14.24 16.22 19.38
N GLU A 80 13.13 16.56 18.73
CA GLU A 80 12.44 17.84 18.89
C GLU A 80 11.94 18.03 20.34
N ALA A 81 11.28 17.02 20.91
CA ALA A 81 10.85 17.04 22.30
C ALA A 81 12.04 17.20 23.27
N LYS A 82 13.19 16.56 22.96
CA LYS A 82 14.41 16.74 23.73
C LYS A 82 14.98 18.15 23.62
N LYS A 83 15.01 18.75 22.43
CA LYS A 83 15.43 20.16 22.22
C LYS A 83 14.56 21.12 23.04
N ASN A 84 13.25 20.85 23.12
CA ASN A 84 12.29 21.58 23.92
C ASN A 84 12.37 21.25 25.43
N LYS A 85 13.46 20.62 25.89
CA LYS A 85 13.73 20.26 27.31
C LYS A 85 12.62 19.40 27.96
N GLN A 86 11.84 18.69 27.18
CA GLN A 86 10.81 17.79 27.71
C GLN A 86 11.44 16.58 28.42
N LYS A 87 10.73 16.04 29.42
CA LYS A 87 11.18 14.85 30.17
C LYS A 87 11.10 13.58 29.30
N GLY A 88 11.85 12.55 29.67
CA GLY A 88 11.96 11.31 28.91
C GLY A 88 10.62 10.63 28.57
N LYS A 89 9.63 10.70 29.49
CA LYS A 89 8.27 10.20 29.22
C LYS A 89 7.60 10.95 28.05
N ALA A 90 7.68 12.28 28.03
CA ALA A 90 7.12 13.09 26.95
C ALA A 90 7.86 12.86 25.62
N GLN A 91 9.19 12.71 25.64
CA GLN A 91 9.98 12.36 24.48
C GLN A 91 9.55 11.01 23.88
N ASN A 92 9.28 10.02 24.74
CA ASN A 92 8.80 8.71 24.28
C ASN A 92 7.38 8.76 23.72
N LEU A 93 6.49 9.56 24.33
CA LEU A 93 5.15 9.80 23.81
C LEU A 93 5.17 10.48 22.44
N ALA A 94 6.06 11.45 22.23
CA ALA A 94 6.27 12.10 20.93
C ALA A 94 6.71 11.08 19.87
N TYR A 95 7.66 10.21 20.20
CA TYR A 95 8.08 9.11 19.30
C TYR A 95 6.91 8.22 18.91
N ILE A 96 6.16 7.73 19.91
CA ILE A 96 5.01 6.83 19.69
C ILE A 96 3.94 7.53 18.84
N GLY A 97 3.67 8.81 19.12
CA GLY A 97 2.71 9.61 18.35
C GLY A 97 3.07 9.68 16.88
N ALA A 98 4.31 10.06 16.58
CA ALA A 98 4.80 10.15 15.20
C ALA A 98 4.81 8.79 14.46
N MET A 99 5.14 7.70 15.16
CA MET A 99 5.08 6.36 14.54
C MET A 99 3.64 5.89 14.29
N ARG A 100 2.69 6.29 15.14
CA ARG A 100 1.26 6.03 14.89
C ARG A 100 0.76 6.80 13.69
N GLU A 101 1.12 8.06 13.58
CA GLU A 101 0.77 8.91 12.44
C GLU A 101 1.32 8.34 11.13
N LEU A 102 2.56 7.85 11.12
CA LEU A 102 3.12 7.14 9.96
C LEU A 102 2.26 5.94 9.57
N GLN A 103 1.86 5.12 10.54
CA GLN A 103 1.02 3.95 10.29
C GLN A 103 -0.40 4.34 9.84
N ASP A 104 -0.97 5.42 10.38
CA ASP A 104 -2.28 5.94 9.97
C ASP A 104 -2.23 6.46 8.53
N ASN A 105 -1.17 7.17 8.17
CA ASN A 105 -0.94 7.65 6.80
C ASN A 105 -0.77 6.48 5.82
N PHE A 106 0.00 5.45 6.19
CA PHE A 106 0.13 4.24 5.37
C PHE A 106 -1.21 3.54 5.20
N TYR A 107 -1.96 3.37 6.29
CA TYR A 107 -3.29 2.76 6.24
C TYR A 107 -4.24 3.54 5.33
N ASN A 108 -4.30 4.86 5.45
CA ASN A 108 -5.18 5.69 4.65
C ASN A 108 -4.83 5.67 3.16
N LYS A 109 -3.54 5.65 2.82
CA LYS A 109 -3.08 5.68 1.42
C LYS A 109 -2.98 4.30 0.76
N VAL A 110 -2.69 3.27 1.53
CA VAL A 110 -2.47 1.90 1.06
C VAL A 110 -3.50 0.94 1.64
N GLY A 111 -3.57 0.81 2.97
CA GLY A 111 -4.34 -0.22 3.65
C GLY A 111 -5.83 -0.22 3.31
N ILE A 112 -6.47 0.96 3.26
CA ILE A 112 -7.90 1.07 2.91
C ILE A 112 -8.17 0.51 1.52
N LYS A 113 -7.33 0.82 0.55
CA LYS A 113 -7.50 0.40 -0.85
C LYS A 113 -7.39 -1.11 -1.00
N THR A 114 -6.50 -1.71 -0.25
CA THR A 114 -6.23 -3.16 -0.29
C THR A 114 -7.04 -3.97 0.73
N GLY A 115 -7.97 -3.34 1.45
CA GLY A 115 -8.83 -4.07 2.40
C GLY A 115 -8.19 -4.41 3.74
N LEU A 116 -6.98 -3.92 4.01
CA LEU A 116 -6.35 -4.07 5.32
C LEU A 116 -7.12 -3.32 6.39
N THR A 117 -7.09 -3.83 7.61
CA THR A 117 -7.65 -3.12 8.77
C THR A 117 -6.52 -2.44 9.56
N ARG A 118 -6.83 -1.31 10.18
CA ARG A 118 -5.89 -0.58 11.05
C ARG A 118 -5.80 -1.20 12.45
N LEU A 119 -5.94 -2.51 12.56
CA LEU A 119 -5.82 -3.25 13.81
C LEU A 119 -4.35 -3.54 14.08
N GLY A 120 -3.65 -2.57 14.64
CA GLY A 120 -2.29 -2.78 15.11
C GLY A 120 -2.25 -3.49 16.47
N PRO A 121 -1.27 -4.35 16.71
CA PRO A 121 -0.99 -4.83 18.04
C PRO A 121 -0.38 -3.69 18.87
N GLY A 122 -0.90 -3.44 20.03
CA GLY A 122 -0.22 -2.67 21.06
C GLY A 122 -0.43 -1.16 21.06
N GLY A 123 -0.44 -0.61 22.25
CA GLY A 123 -0.59 0.82 22.53
C GLY A 123 -2.03 1.32 22.58
N ARG A 124 -3.02 0.50 22.31
CA ARG A 124 -4.42 0.81 22.57
C ARG A 124 -4.68 0.81 24.07
N ARG A 125 -5.61 1.69 24.49
CA ARG A 125 -6.19 1.61 25.85
C ARG A 125 -6.50 0.14 26.15
N ARG A 126 -6.09 -0.35 27.31
CA ARG A 126 -6.43 -1.72 27.74
C ARG A 126 -7.94 -1.82 27.81
N LEU A 127 -8.54 -2.42 26.78
CA LEU A 127 -9.96 -2.75 26.77
C LEU A 127 -10.18 -3.99 27.63
N ALA A 128 -11.34 -4.08 28.24
CA ALA A 128 -11.78 -5.35 28.81
C ALA A 128 -11.77 -6.44 27.75
N ARG A 129 -11.49 -7.68 28.12
CA ARG A 129 -11.35 -8.80 27.16
C ARG A 129 -12.56 -8.93 26.23
N ALA A 130 -13.77 -8.72 26.76
CA ALA A 130 -15.00 -8.77 25.99
C ALA A 130 -15.10 -7.65 24.96
N GLU A 131 -14.74 -6.42 25.34
CA GLU A 131 -14.72 -5.26 24.42
C GLU A 131 -13.69 -5.45 23.31
N TRP A 132 -12.50 -5.97 23.65
CA TRP A 132 -11.47 -6.30 22.68
C TRP A 132 -11.92 -7.37 21.68
N GLN A 133 -12.58 -8.43 22.16
CA GLN A 133 -13.13 -9.48 21.31
C GLN A 133 -14.23 -8.95 20.38
N ALA A 134 -15.12 -8.10 20.89
CA ALA A 134 -16.16 -7.48 20.10
C ALA A 134 -15.59 -6.55 19.00
N GLU A 135 -14.58 -5.76 19.33
CA GLU A 135 -13.89 -4.89 18.36
C GLU A 135 -13.19 -5.72 17.28
N LYS A 136 -12.52 -6.81 17.67
CA LYS A 136 -11.87 -7.75 16.74
C LYS A 136 -12.89 -8.43 15.82
N GLN A 137 -14.04 -8.84 16.33
CA GLN A 137 -15.10 -9.43 15.52
C GLN A 137 -15.69 -8.44 14.51
N LYS A 138 -15.98 -7.19 14.95
CA LYS A 138 -16.44 -6.12 14.04
C LYS A 138 -15.44 -5.83 12.93
N SER A 139 -14.17 -5.74 13.25
CA SER A 139 -13.11 -5.51 12.25
C SER A 139 -13.00 -6.66 11.26
N ARG A 140 -13.08 -7.91 11.72
CA ARG A 140 -13.08 -9.09 10.84
C ARG A 140 -14.32 -9.13 9.94
N ALA A 141 -15.49 -8.82 10.50
CA ALA A 141 -16.71 -8.76 9.72
C ALA A 141 -16.65 -7.70 8.62
N PHE A 142 -16.10 -6.52 8.94
CA PHE A 142 -15.90 -5.44 7.97
C PHE A 142 -14.89 -5.82 6.89
N ALA A 143 -13.75 -6.41 7.26
CA ALA A 143 -12.74 -6.88 6.32
C ALA A 143 -13.32 -7.97 5.39
N ASN A 144 -14.06 -8.93 5.93
CA ASN A 144 -14.70 -9.97 5.14
C ASN A 144 -15.76 -9.41 4.18
N ALA A 145 -16.61 -8.49 4.65
CA ALA A 145 -17.62 -7.84 3.80
C ALA A 145 -16.96 -7.08 2.64
N LYS A 146 -15.86 -6.37 2.92
CA LYS A 146 -15.09 -5.66 1.91
C LYS A 146 -14.42 -6.60 0.93
N ALA A 147 -13.82 -7.70 1.41
CA ALA A 147 -13.19 -8.73 0.57
C ALA A 147 -14.21 -9.39 -0.36
N VAL A 148 -15.41 -9.71 0.14
CA VAL A 148 -16.50 -10.27 -0.67
C VAL A 148 -16.96 -9.27 -1.74
N ALA A 149 -17.17 -8.02 -1.38
CA ALA A 149 -17.56 -6.98 -2.34
C ALA A 149 -16.49 -6.78 -3.42
N TYR A 150 -15.22 -6.76 -3.03
CA TYR A 150 -14.10 -6.59 -3.95
C TYR A 150 -13.90 -7.80 -4.86
N SER A 151 -14.02 -9.03 -4.34
CA SER A 151 -13.96 -10.25 -5.15
C SER A 151 -15.10 -10.31 -6.18
N GLY A 152 -16.31 -9.89 -5.80
CA GLY A 152 -17.44 -9.76 -6.72
C GLY A 152 -17.16 -8.76 -7.83
N TYR A 153 -16.62 -7.59 -7.49
CA TYR A 153 -16.22 -6.58 -8.47
C TYR A 153 -15.13 -7.10 -9.43
N ARG A 154 -14.08 -7.75 -8.93
CA ARG A 154 -13.01 -8.34 -9.77
C ARG A 154 -13.54 -9.43 -10.69
N THR A 155 -14.44 -10.29 -10.19
CA THR A 155 -15.07 -11.33 -11.00
C THR A 155 -15.94 -10.73 -12.11
N GLY A 156 -16.71 -9.69 -11.79
CA GLY A 156 -17.51 -8.94 -12.77
C GLY A 156 -16.62 -8.30 -13.83
N LEU A 157 -15.51 -7.68 -13.42
CA LEU A 157 -14.54 -7.07 -14.34
C LEU A 157 -13.86 -8.10 -15.25
N LYS A 158 -13.48 -9.27 -14.72
CA LYS A 158 -12.92 -10.38 -15.54
C LYS A 158 -13.95 -10.87 -16.59
N LYS A 159 -15.22 -11.05 -16.19
CA LYS A 159 -16.28 -11.44 -17.12
C LYS A 159 -16.49 -10.39 -18.20
N ALA A 160 -16.63 -9.12 -17.84
CA ALA A 160 -16.81 -8.04 -18.80
C ALA A 160 -15.64 -7.92 -19.79
N LYS A 161 -14.40 -8.10 -19.31
CA LYS A 161 -13.23 -8.12 -20.18
C LYS A 161 -13.25 -9.32 -21.14
N ALA A 162 -13.61 -10.51 -20.69
CA ALA A 162 -13.72 -11.69 -21.53
C ALA A 162 -14.79 -11.52 -22.60
N GLU A 163 -15.98 -11.05 -22.22
CA GLU A 163 -17.08 -10.75 -23.14
C GLU A 163 -16.69 -9.68 -24.19
N ALA A 164 -16.04 -8.60 -23.74
CA ALA A 164 -15.55 -7.57 -24.66
C ALA A 164 -14.52 -8.14 -25.66
N THR A 165 -13.61 -8.99 -25.20
CA THR A 165 -12.62 -9.64 -26.07
C THR A 165 -13.29 -10.54 -27.11
N GLU A 166 -14.31 -11.27 -26.70
CA GLU A 166 -15.08 -12.15 -27.60
C GLU A 166 -15.86 -11.35 -28.65
N ILE A 167 -16.53 -10.27 -28.24
CA ILE A 167 -17.25 -9.36 -29.14
C ILE A 167 -16.27 -8.77 -30.16
N VAL A 168 -15.10 -8.32 -29.74
CA VAL A 168 -14.07 -7.77 -30.64
C VAL A 168 -13.58 -8.84 -31.61
N ALA A 169 -13.32 -10.07 -31.15
CA ALA A 169 -12.91 -11.17 -32.02
C ALA A 169 -13.98 -11.53 -33.07
N GLN A 170 -15.25 -11.60 -32.66
CA GLN A 170 -16.37 -11.83 -33.58
C GLN A 170 -16.53 -10.70 -34.61
N ALA A 171 -16.36 -9.45 -34.19
CA ALA A 171 -16.41 -8.29 -35.07
C ALA A 171 -15.25 -8.31 -36.10
N GLN A 172 -14.06 -8.68 -35.66
CA GLN A 172 -12.89 -8.82 -36.53
C GLN A 172 -13.10 -9.95 -37.59
N GLU A 173 -13.66 -11.07 -37.20
CA GLU A 173 -13.94 -12.18 -38.10
C GLU A 173 -15.00 -11.83 -39.17
N LYS A 174 -16.08 -11.15 -38.71
CA LYS A 174 -17.09 -10.61 -39.64
C LYS A 174 -16.49 -9.58 -40.60
N ALA A 175 -15.61 -8.71 -40.13
CA ALA A 175 -14.94 -7.71 -40.98
C ALA A 175 -14.01 -8.35 -42.01
N LYS A 176 -13.32 -9.42 -41.66
CA LYS A 176 -12.50 -10.20 -42.61
C LYS A 176 -13.37 -10.83 -43.70
N GLY A 177 -14.52 -11.41 -43.32
CA GLY A 177 -15.47 -12.00 -44.25
C GLY A 177 -16.08 -10.99 -45.24
N LEU A 178 -16.12 -9.70 -44.89
CA LEU A 178 -16.62 -8.62 -45.75
C LEU A 178 -15.51 -7.94 -46.58
N GLY A 179 -14.28 -8.43 -46.56
CA GLY A 179 -13.14 -7.86 -47.30
C GLY A 179 -12.70 -6.47 -46.84
N VAL A 180 -13.16 -6.02 -45.68
CA VAL A 180 -12.79 -4.72 -45.12
C VAL A 180 -11.44 -4.84 -44.44
N LYS A 181 -10.41 -4.20 -44.99
CA LYS A 181 -9.11 -4.02 -44.30
C LYS A 181 -9.32 -3.07 -43.12
N MET A 182 -9.46 -3.62 -41.95
CA MET A 182 -9.48 -2.82 -40.70
C MET A 182 -8.06 -2.35 -40.39
N SER A 183 -7.74 -1.12 -40.80
CA SER A 183 -6.53 -0.44 -40.39
C SER A 183 -6.56 -0.22 -38.86
N GLY A 184 -5.52 -0.67 -38.16
CA GLY A 184 -4.97 -0.35 -36.82
C GLY A 184 -5.81 0.19 -35.67
N TRP A 185 -7.08 0.51 -35.90
CA TRP A 185 -7.93 1.17 -34.92
C TRP A 185 -8.29 0.28 -33.69
N PHE A 186 -8.34 -1.04 -33.90
CA PHE A 186 -8.67 -1.99 -32.83
C PHE A 186 -7.45 -2.50 -32.06
N ALA A 187 -6.23 -2.28 -32.53
CA ALA A 187 -5.03 -2.63 -31.76
C ALA A 187 -4.89 -1.79 -30.46
N GLY A 188 -5.44 -0.58 -30.46
CA GLY A 188 -5.48 0.29 -29.29
C GLY A 188 -6.48 -0.14 -28.20
N LEU A 189 -7.56 -0.84 -28.58
CA LEU A 189 -8.58 -1.28 -27.60
C LEU A 189 -8.19 -2.55 -26.84
N ALA A 190 -7.36 -3.40 -27.43
CA ALA A 190 -6.89 -4.62 -26.75
C ALA A 190 -5.69 -4.40 -25.82
N GLY A 191 -4.94 -3.31 -26.00
CA GLY A 191 -3.73 -3.01 -25.22
C GLY A 191 -3.80 -1.82 -24.27
N GLY A 192 -4.90 -1.07 -24.25
CA GLY A 192 -4.92 0.25 -23.65
C GLY A 192 -6.08 0.58 -22.70
N TRP A 193 -6.48 -0.34 -21.83
CA TRP A 193 -7.24 0.08 -20.65
C TRP A 193 -6.27 0.65 -19.61
N HIS A 194 -5.76 1.85 -19.90
CA HIS A 194 -5.23 2.68 -18.85
C HIS A 194 -6.37 2.95 -17.87
N GLN A 195 -6.17 2.58 -16.62
CA GLN A 195 -7.03 3.00 -15.53
C GLN A 195 -7.16 4.53 -15.59
N PRO A 196 -8.38 5.10 -15.54
CA PRO A 196 -8.49 6.53 -15.34
C PRO A 196 -7.78 6.86 -14.04
N SER A 197 -6.80 7.76 -14.11
CA SER A 197 -6.19 8.37 -12.95
C SER A 197 -7.33 8.93 -12.10
N ALA A 198 -7.49 8.45 -10.88
CA ALA A 198 -8.39 9.02 -9.89
C ALA A 198 -7.84 10.38 -9.45
N SER A 199 -8.01 11.38 -10.32
CA SER A 199 -7.84 12.78 -10.03
C SER A 199 -9.16 13.46 -10.34
N ALA A 200 -10.09 13.43 -9.38
CA ALA A 200 -11.14 14.40 -9.10
C ALA A 200 -12.06 13.82 -8.02
N VAL A 201 -11.91 14.29 -6.89
CA VAL A 201 -12.71 14.80 -5.78
C VAL A 201 -11.96 14.63 -4.48
#